data_530fd35be05bee60c204d548bb735db0
#
_entry.id   530fd35be05bee60c204d548bb735db0
#
_cell.length_a   1.000
_cell.length_b   1.000
_cell.length_c   1.000
_cell.angle_alpha   90.00
_cell.angle_beta   90.00
_cell.angle_gamma   90.00
#
_symmetry.space_group_name_H-M   'P 1'
#
loop_
_entity.id
_entity.type
_entity.pdbx_description
1 polymer ?
#
loop_
_entity_poly.entity_id
_entity_poly.type
_entity_poly.pdbx_seq_one_letter_code
_entity_poly.pdbx_strand_id
1 'polypeptide(L)'
;MHILLSISGHERAGIVRDVAESLLNIHANIEDSSMTALRGRFTMMLIVNLDANSSFGELKASLAELEQRTGLTVQSQQLSEDEVNHVPLEPDCVITVSGADKPGIVHAVSDVLAGLDVSIVDVSTQSRESEQGNMYMMALEAVSGEHMDAMQQALAKASKELGVDIQVHALESSIL
;
A
#
# COMPACT_ATOMS: atom_id res chain seq x y z
N MET A 1 16.19 -14.55 10.39
CA MET A 1 16.41 -13.08 10.33
C MET A 1 15.45 -12.50 9.31
N HIS A 2 14.61 -11.51 9.71
CA HIS A 2 13.59 -10.94 8.85
C HIS A 2 14.09 -9.65 8.20
N ILE A 3 13.83 -9.51 6.92
CA ILE A 3 14.27 -8.38 6.10
C ILE A 3 13.06 -7.84 5.33
N LEU A 4 12.82 -6.55 5.42
CA LEU A 4 11.92 -5.83 4.54
C LEU A 4 12.66 -5.49 3.25
N LEU A 5 12.09 -5.88 2.12
CA LEU A 5 12.54 -5.49 0.80
C LEU A 5 11.52 -4.54 0.17
N SER A 6 12.02 -3.44 -0.40
CA SER A 6 11.22 -2.53 -1.23
C SER A 6 11.83 -2.52 -2.63
N ILE A 7 11.05 -2.96 -3.62
CA ILE A 7 11.49 -3.15 -5.00
C ILE A 7 10.66 -2.28 -5.91
N SER A 8 11.30 -1.55 -6.82
CA SER A 8 10.61 -0.70 -7.79
C SER A 8 11.29 -0.69 -9.15
N GLY A 9 10.52 -0.39 -10.20
CA GLY A 9 11.05 -0.30 -11.55
C GLY A 9 9.99 -0.17 -12.64
N HIS A 10 10.35 -0.49 -13.87
CA HIS A 10 9.40 -0.59 -14.97
C HIS A 10 8.65 -1.91 -14.90
N GLU A 11 7.33 -1.84 -15.13
CA GLU A 11 6.48 -3.02 -15.21
C GLU A 11 6.82 -3.85 -16.45
N ARG A 12 6.91 -5.18 -16.30
CA ARG A 12 7.03 -6.16 -17.37
C ARG A 12 6.60 -7.55 -16.91
N ALA A 13 6.24 -8.39 -17.86
CA ALA A 13 5.98 -9.80 -17.56
C ALA A 13 7.20 -10.49 -16.95
N GLY A 14 6.99 -11.34 -15.96
CA GLY A 14 8.02 -12.14 -15.31
C GLY A 14 8.79 -11.45 -14.20
N ILE A 15 8.48 -10.21 -13.85
CA ILE A 15 9.22 -9.46 -12.81
C ILE A 15 9.13 -10.13 -11.43
N VAL A 16 7.94 -10.60 -11.05
CA VAL A 16 7.72 -11.31 -9.77
C VAL A 16 8.50 -12.63 -9.75
N ARG A 17 8.52 -13.35 -10.88
CA ARG A 17 9.33 -14.57 -11.01
C ARG A 17 10.82 -14.28 -10.81
N ASP A 18 11.36 -13.21 -11.42
CA ASP A 18 12.78 -12.87 -11.33
C ASP A 18 13.17 -12.49 -9.89
N VAL A 19 12.28 -11.79 -9.17
CA VAL A 19 12.45 -11.51 -7.73
C VAL A 19 12.44 -12.80 -6.91
N ALA A 20 11.43 -13.64 -7.11
CA ALA A 20 11.27 -14.89 -6.38
C ALA A 20 12.44 -15.87 -6.64
N GLU A 21 12.94 -15.94 -7.88
CA GLU A 21 14.10 -16.74 -8.24
C GLU A 21 15.37 -16.29 -7.52
N SER A 22 15.61 -14.98 -7.43
CA SER A 22 16.77 -14.44 -6.72
C SER A 22 16.73 -14.75 -5.23
N LEU A 23 15.55 -14.74 -4.61
CA LEU A 23 15.35 -15.11 -3.21
C LEU A 23 15.47 -16.61 -2.99
N LEU A 24 14.93 -17.43 -3.89
CA LEU A 24 15.02 -18.90 -3.85
C LEU A 24 16.48 -19.37 -3.90
N ASN A 25 17.31 -18.74 -4.73
CA ASN A 25 18.72 -19.12 -4.89
C ASN A 25 19.55 -18.97 -3.61
N ILE A 26 19.09 -18.15 -2.68
CA ILE A 26 19.72 -17.95 -1.35
C ILE A 26 18.88 -18.55 -0.22
N HIS A 27 17.91 -19.40 -0.53
CA HIS A 27 17.03 -20.04 0.44
C HIS A 27 16.25 -19.06 1.34
N ALA A 28 15.96 -17.84 0.85
CA ALA A 28 15.12 -16.89 1.54
C ALA A 28 13.65 -17.25 1.34
N ASN A 29 12.89 -17.31 2.44
CA ASN A 29 11.45 -17.55 2.40
C ASN A 29 10.69 -16.22 2.36
N ILE A 30 9.73 -16.08 1.44
CA ILE A 30 8.80 -14.94 1.41
C ILE A 30 7.66 -15.23 2.37
N GLU A 31 7.48 -14.40 3.38
CA GLU A 31 6.41 -14.51 4.38
C GLU A 31 5.22 -13.65 4.01
N ASP A 32 5.46 -12.37 3.74
CA ASP A 32 4.43 -11.43 3.32
C ASP A 32 4.86 -10.67 2.08
N SER A 33 3.90 -10.29 1.25
CA SER A 33 4.17 -9.46 0.08
C SER A 33 2.97 -8.64 -0.35
N SER A 34 3.25 -7.42 -0.80
CA SER A 34 2.30 -6.54 -1.47
C SER A 34 2.93 -5.97 -2.72
N MET A 35 2.15 -5.88 -3.79
CA MET A 35 2.61 -5.38 -5.08
C MET A 35 1.55 -4.48 -5.71
N THR A 36 1.98 -3.41 -6.34
CA THR A 36 1.13 -2.60 -7.18
C THR A 36 1.82 -2.21 -8.48
N ALA A 37 1.03 -2.07 -9.54
CA ALA A 37 1.47 -1.54 -10.82
C ALA A 37 0.68 -0.26 -11.12
N LEU A 38 1.39 0.81 -11.48
CA LEU A 38 0.80 2.11 -11.76
C LEU A 38 1.46 2.74 -13.00
N ARG A 39 0.69 2.90 -14.09
CA ARG A 39 1.13 3.55 -15.33
C ARG A 39 2.47 3.03 -15.87
N GLY A 40 2.63 1.71 -15.94
CA GLY A 40 3.85 1.07 -16.42
C GLY A 40 5.02 1.09 -15.41
N ARG A 41 4.76 1.52 -14.19
CA ARG A 41 5.67 1.40 -13.06
C ARG A 41 5.17 0.31 -12.12
N PHE A 42 6.10 -0.35 -11.48
CA PHE A 42 5.89 -1.44 -10.54
C PHE A 42 6.55 -1.09 -9.21
N THR A 43 5.90 -1.43 -8.13
CA THR A 43 6.48 -1.44 -6.79
C THR A 43 6.01 -2.66 -6.04
N MET A 44 6.89 -3.24 -5.22
CA MET A 44 6.63 -4.41 -4.41
C MET A 44 7.32 -4.29 -3.07
N MET A 45 6.62 -4.61 -2.00
CA MET A 45 7.19 -4.80 -0.67
C MET A 45 7.08 -6.27 -0.29
N LEU A 46 8.13 -6.79 0.34
CA LEU A 46 8.18 -8.17 0.81
C LEU A 46 8.81 -8.20 2.20
N ILE A 47 8.29 -9.08 3.05
CA ILE A 47 9.00 -9.54 4.24
C ILE A 47 9.56 -10.91 3.91
N VAL A 48 10.88 -11.03 4.00
CA VAL A 48 11.57 -12.29 3.75
C VAL A 48 12.29 -12.76 5.00
N ASN A 49 12.29 -14.06 5.22
CA ASN A 49 13.01 -14.70 6.31
C ASN A 49 14.24 -15.43 5.75
N LEU A 50 15.41 -15.05 6.24
CA LEU A 50 16.67 -15.75 5.97
C LEU A 50 16.85 -16.85 7.02
N ASP A 51 17.15 -18.07 6.56
CA ASP A 51 17.46 -19.16 7.45
C ASP A 51 18.84 -18.97 8.14
N ALA A 52 19.20 -19.92 9.01
CA ALA A 52 20.47 -19.85 9.75
C ALA A 52 21.72 -20.02 8.86
N ASN A 53 21.55 -20.52 7.63
CA ASN A 53 22.64 -20.77 6.71
C ASN A 53 22.84 -19.62 5.70
N SER A 54 21.89 -18.69 5.63
CA SER A 54 21.93 -17.55 4.73
C SER A 54 22.32 -16.28 5.46
N SER A 55 23.20 -15.50 4.87
CA SER A 55 23.68 -14.25 5.44
C SER A 55 23.04 -13.03 4.77
N PHE A 56 22.98 -11.93 5.50
CA PHE A 56 22.55 -10.64 4.93
C PHE A 56 23.47 -10.17 3.79
N GLY A 57 24.76 -10.59 3.82
CA GLY A 57 25.71 -10.31 2.75
C GLY A 57 25.37 -11.04 1.45
N GLU A 58 24.98 -12.32 1.53
CA GLU A 58 24.54 -13.11 0.38
C GLU A 58 23.23 -12.55 -0.21
N LEU A 59 22.29 -12.15 0.65
CA LEU A 59 21.07 -11.47 0.19
C LEU A 59 21.44 -10.21 -0.60
N LYS A 60 22.28 -9.32 -0.06
CA LYS A 60 22.68 -8.09 -0.76
C LYS A 60 23.38 -8.37 -2.10
N ALA A 61 24.20 -9.40 -2.17
CA ALA A 61 24.86 -9.78 -3.42
C ALA A 61 23.83 -10.27 -4.47
N SER A 62 22.89 -11.12 -4.08
CA SER A 62 21.80 -11.61 -4.94
C SER A 62 20.91 -10.49 -5.44
N LEU A 63 20.55 -9.55 -4.55
CA LEU A 63 19.74 -8.39 -4.90
C LEU A 63 20.48 -7.42 -5.84
N ALA A 64 21.78 -7.20 -5.66
CA ALA A 64 22.59 -6.39 -6.56
C ALA A 64 22.67 -7.01 -7.97
N GLU A 65 22.79 -8.35 -8.07
CA GLU A 65 22.71 -9.04 -9.36
C GLU A 65 21.33 -8.90 -10.01
N LEU A 66 20.26 -9.02 -9.22
CA LEU A 66 18.89 -8.76 -9.70
C LEU A 66 18.76 -7.35 -10.27
N GLU A 67 19.24 -6.32 -9.57
CA GLU A 67 19.24 -4.93 -10.03
C GLU A 67 19.97 -4.77 -11.37
N GLN A 68 21.18 -5.31 -11.50
CA GLN A 68 21.96 -5.25 -12.71
C GLN A 68 21.29 -5.94 -13.90
N ARG A 69 20.68 -7.09 -13.66
CA ARG A 69 20.01 -7.89 -14.70
C ARG A 69 18.69 -7.28 -15.17
N THR A 70 17.96 -6.64 -14.26
CA THR A 70 16.56 -6.25 -14.49
C THR A 70 16.33 -4.75 -14.57
N GLY A 71 17.27 -3.92 -14.10
CA GLY A 71 17.10 -2.48 -13.95
C GLY A 71 16.12 -2.09 -12.85
N LEU A 72 15.79 -3.00 -11.93
CA LEU A 72 15.03 -2.70 -10.73
C LEU A 72 15.90 -1.96 -9.72
N THR A 73 15.26 -1.21 -8.85
CA THR A 73 15.88 -0.66 -7.64
C THR A 73 15.39 -1.44 -6.43
N VAL A 74 16.30 -1.94 -5.61
CA VAL A 74 15.99 -2.74 -4.43
C VAL A 74 16.58 -2.08 -3.19
N GLN A 75 15.74 -1.86 -2.18
CA GLN A 75 16.15 -1.45 -0.85
C GLN A 75 15.89 -2.58 0.12
N SER A 76 16.82 -2.80 1.07
CA SER A 76 16.69 -3.84 2.09
C SER A 76 16.94 -3.25 3.47
N GLN A 77 16.07 -3.60 4.42
CA GLN A 77 16.14 -3.18 5.81
C GLN A 77 15.93 -4.40 6.71
N GLN A 78 16.83 -4.60 7.67
CA GLN A 78 16.61 -5.63 8.70
C GLN A 78 15.51 -5.16 9.65
N LEU A 79 14.54 -6.03 9.92
CA LEU A 79 13.47 -5.77 10.88
C LEU A 79 13.90 -6.18 12.29
N SER A 80 13.46 -5.40 13.27
CA SER A 80 13.52 -5.74 14.69
C SER A 80 12.47 -6.79 15.05
N GLU A 81 12.60 -7.42 16.21
CA GLU A 81 11.60 -8.39 16.70
C GLU A 81 10.23 -7.74 16.90
N ASP A 82 10.16 -6.48 17.33
CA ASP A 82 8.91 -5.76 17.51
C ASP A 82 8.21 -5.49 16.16
N GLU A 83 8.97 -5.15 15.12
CA GLU A 83 8.43 -4.95 13.76
C GLU A 83 7.91 -6.26 13.14
N VAL A 84 8.61 -7.37 13.37
CA VAL A 84 8.19 -8.71 12.89
C VAL A 84 6.90 -9.18 13.56
N ASN A 85 6.75 -8.89 14.86
CA ASN A 85 5.57 -9.28 15.64
C ASN A 85 4.41 -8.25 15.55
N HIS A 86 4.58 -7.20 14.76
CA HIS A 86 3.53 -6.20 14.57
C HIS A 86 2.31 -6.83 13.87
N VAL A 87 1.15 -6.76 14.54
CA VAL A 87 -0.11 -7.23 13.95
C VAL A 87 -0.61 -6.17 12.97
N PRO A 88 -0.81 -6.51 11.70
CA PRO A 88 -1.36 -5.56 10.73
C PRO A 88 -2.73 -5.04 11.17
N LEU A 89 -2.99 -3.77 10.91
CA LEU A 89 -4.31 -3.19 11.12
C LEU A 89 -5.27 -3.75 10.06
N GLU A 90 -6.39 -4.32 10.52
CA GLU A 90 -7.46 -4.75 9.62
C GLU A 90 -8.45 -3.60 9.42
N PRO A 91 -8.74 -3.19 8.17
CA PRO A 91 -9.68 -2.12 7.91
C PRO A 91 -11.10 -2.52 8.34
N ASP A 92 -11.82 -1.61 8.96
CA ASP A 92 -13.22 -1.77 9.35
C ASP A 92 -14.19 -0.98 8.47
N CYS A 93 -13.64 -0.14 7.57
CA CYS A 93 -14.43 0.61 6.62
C CYS A 93 -13.68 0.92 5.32
N VAL A 94 -14.48 1.19 4.27
CA VAL A 94 -14.02 1.75 2.99
C VAL A 94 -14.67 3.11 2.79
N ILE A 95 -13.85 4.10 2.49
CA ILE A 95 -14.27 5.45 2.15
C ILE A 95 -14.08 5.64 0.66
N THR A 96 -15.16 5.98 -0.05
CA THR A 96 -15.09 6.29 -1.48
C THR A 96 -15.34 7.77 -1.72
N VAL A 97 -14.55 8.36 -2.61
CA VAL A 97 -14.70 9.76 -3.03
C VAL A 97 -14.82 9.80 -4.54
N SER A 98 -15.82 10.52 -5.04
CA SER A 98 -16.01 10.72 -6.48
C SER A 98 -16.47 12.14 -6.80
N GLY A 99 -15.98 12.68 -7.91
CA GLY A 99 -16.36 14.02 -8.38
C GLY A 99 -15.44 14.60 -9.42
N ALA A 100 -15.52 15.91 -9.63
CA ALA A 100 -14.59 16.60 -10.51
C ALA A 100 -13.17 16.58 -9.94
N ASP A 101 -12.18 16.30 -10.79
CA ASP A 101 -10.76 16.30 -10.38
C ASP A 101 -10.32 17.72 -9.99
N LYS A 102 -9.96 17.88 -8.72
CA LYS A 102 -9.51 19.15 -8.14
C LYS A 102 -8.35 18.91 -7.21
N PRO A 103 -7.35 19.84 -7.17
CA PRO A 103 -6.30 19.79 -6.17
C PRO A 103 -6.85 19.82 -4.74
N GLY A 104 -6.24 19.07 -3.84
CA GLY A 104 -6.53 19.11 -2.41
C GLY A 104 -7.54 18.09 -1.90
N ILE A 105 -8.21 17.30 -2.74
CA ILE A 105 -9.18 16.27 -2.30
C ILE A 105 -8.52 15.28 -1.34
N VAL A 106 -7.38 14.69 -1.73
CA VAL A 106 -6.65 13.72 -0.89
C VAL A 106 -6.29 14.35 0.45
N HIS A 107 -5.71 15.55 0.43
CA HIS A 107 -5.30 16.27 1.65
C HIS A 107 -6.48 16.49 2.60
N ALA A 108 -7.58 17.04 2.09
CA ALA A 108 -8.73 17.39 2.93
C ALA A 108 -9.39 16.15 3.56
N VAL A 109 -9.49 15.04 2.82
CA VAL A 109 -10.02 13.79 3.37
C VAL A 109 -9.06 13.21 4.40
N SER A 110 -7.76 13.17 4.10
CA SER A 110 -6.74 12.64 5.03
C SER A 110 -6.62 13.51 6.30
N ASP A 111 -6.79 14.82 6.19
CA ASP A 111 -6.78 15.76 7.34
C ASP A 111 -7.95 15.49 8.30
N VAL A 112 -9.14 15.23 7.75
CA VAL A 112 -10.30 14.81 8.55
C VAL A 112 -10.01 13.50 9.29
N LEU A 113 -9.45 12.50 8.62
CA LEU A 113 -9.16 11.20 9.20
C LEU A 113 -8.07 11.31 10.29
N ALA A 114 -6.99 12.05 10.01
CA ALA A 114 -5.91 12.28 10.96
C ALA A 114 -6.39 13.04 12.20
N GLY A 115 -7.27 14.02 12.04
CA GLY A 115 -7.86 14.77 13.17
C GLY A 115 -8.73 13.93 14.10
N LEU A 116 -9.15 12.75 13.65
CA LEU A 116 -9.93 11.78 14.42
C LEU A 116 -9.13 10.52 14.81
N ASP A 117 -7.81 10.52 14.61
CA ASP A 117 -6.93 9.36 14.87
C ASP A 117 -7.36 8.08 14.09
N VAL A 118 -7.93 8.27 12.90
CA VAL A 118 -8.32 7.19 11.99
C VAL A 118 -7.13 6.82 11.10
N SER A 119 -6.72 5.56 11.16
CA SER A 119 -5.59 5.05 10.37
C SER A 119 -6.03 4.66 8.96
N ILE A 120 -5.29 5.15 7.95
CA ILE A 120 -5.46 4.71 6.56
C ILE A 120 -4.56 3.49 6.34
N VAL A 121 -5.15 2.38 5.88
CA VAL A 121 -4.46 1.11 5.59
C VAL A 121 -4.06 1.04 4.12
N ASP A 122 -4.96 1.42 3.22
CA ASP A 122 -4.72 1.49 1.79
C ASP A 122 -5.39 2.70 1.15
N VAL A 123 -4.80 3.21 0.08
CA VAL A 123 -5.37 4.30 -0.73
C VAL A 123 -5.12 4.07 -2.21
N SER A 124 -6.19 4.12 -2.98
CA SER A 124 -6.15 4.05 -4.43
C SER A 124 -6.88 5.24 -5.04
N THR A 125 -6.24 5.90 -6.01
CA THR A 125 -6.82 7.05 -6.71
C THR A 125 -6.76 6.87 -8.21
N GLN A 126 -7.78 7.31 -8.92
CA GLN A 126 -7.83 7.31 -10.37
C GLN A 126 -8.43 8.61 -10.88
N SER A 127 -7.78 9.22 -11.86
CA SER A 127 -8.36 10.31 -12.66
C SER A 127 -8.61 9.80 -14.07
N ARG A 128 -9.82 10.01 -14.59
CA ARG A 128 -10.22 9.61 -15.94
C ARG A 128 -10.76 10.81 -16.68
N GLU A 129 -10.31 10.98 -17.92
CA GLU A 129 -10.90 11.95 -18.84
C GLU A 129 -12.27 11.47 -19.27
N SER A 130 -13.26 12.38 -19.23
CA SER A 130 -14.60 12.17 -19.78
C SER A 130 -15.03 13.36 -20.62
N GLU A 131 -16.06 13.20 -21.43
CA GLU A 131 -16.63 14.29 -22.24
C GLU A 131 -17.15 15.48 -21.38
N GLN A 132 -17.41 15.24 -20.10
CA GLN A 132 -17.90 16.23 -19.13
C GLN A 132 -16.79 16.82 -18.24
N GLY A 133 -15.51 16.50 -18.51
CA GLY A 133 -14.35 16.89 -17.71
C GLY A 133 -13.69 15.71 -17.01
N ASN A 134 -12.58 15.97 -16.33
CA ASN A 134 -11.87 14.94 -15.61
C ASN A 134 -12.65 14.50 -14.37
N MET A 135 -12.92 13.20 -14.30
CA MET A 135 -13.56 12.57 -13.14
C MET A 135 -12.47 11.96 -12.25
N TYR A 136 -12.52 12.30 -10.98
CA TYR A 136 -11.67 11.78 -9.93
C TYR A 136 -12.42 10.72 -9.10
N MET A 137 -11.74 9.63 -8.82
CA MET A 137 -12.21 8.57 -7.94
C MET A 137 -11.10 8.21 -6.95
N MET A 138 -11.45 8.08 -5.67
CA MET A 138 -10.55 7.61 -4.62
C MET A 138 -11.28 6.58 -3.77
N ALA A 139 -10.58 5.53 -3.40
CA ALA A 139 -10.99 4.56 -2.41
C ALA A 139 -9.91 4.48 -1.32
N LEU A 140 -10.33 4.52 -0.08
CA LEU A 140 -9.47 4.38 1.10
C LEU A 140 -10.00 3.24 1.94
N GLU A 141 -9.11 2.37 2.40
CA GLU A 141 -9.38 1.42 3.47
C GLU A 141 -8.84 2.00 4.77
N ALA A 142 -9.67 2.03 5.81
CA ALA A 142 -9.32 2.68 7.07
C ALA A 142 -9.79 1.88 8.28
N VAL A 143 -9.14 2.15 9.41
CA VAL A 143 -9.54 1.64 10.72
C VAL A 143 -10.10 2.80 11.52
N SER A 144 -11.41 2.85 11.63
CA SER A 144 -12.15 3.92 12.32
C SER A 144 -12.35 3.65 13.81
N GLY A 145 -12.41 2.37 14.22
CA GLY A 145 -12.66 1.96 15.58
C GLY A 145 -13.92 2.61 16.17
N GLU A 146 -13.77 3.31 17.27
CA GLU A 146 -14.87 4.02 17.95
C GLU A 146 -15.28 5.33 17.26
N HIS A 147 -14.54 5.77 16.23
CA HIS A 147 -14.73 7.08 15.59
C HIS A 147 -15.62 7.06 14.36
N MET A 148 -16.26 5.93 14.01
CA MET A 148 -17.06 5.76 12.80
C MET A 148 -18.09 6.89 12.62
N ASP A 149 -18.92 7.16 13.61
CA ASP A 149 -19.98 8.17 13.51
C ASP A 149 -19.43 9.59 13.36
N ALA A 150 -18.38 9.92 14.12
CA ALA A 150 -17.72 11.23 14.05
C ALA A 150 -17.05 11.42 12.68
N MET A 151 -16.43 10.38 12.16
CA MET A 151 -15.80 10.36 10.84
C MET A 151 -16.85 10.58 9.74
N GLN A 152 -17.98 9.86 9.77
CA GLN A 152 -19.05 10.04 8.79
C GLN A 152 -19.58 11.48 8.77
N GLN A 153 -19.78 12.08 9.94
CA GLN A 153 -20.25 13.46 10.04
C GLN A 153 -19.22 14.47 9.50
N ALA A 154 -17.94 14.30 9.85
CA ALA A 154 -16.87 15.18 9.39
C ALA A 154 -16.62 15.07 7.88
N LEU A 155 -16.66 13.85 7.33
CA LEU A 155 -16.53 13.59 5.90
C LEU A 155 -17.75 14.13 5.11
N ALA A 156 -18.97 14.06 5.67
CA ALA A 156 -20.15 14.66 5.04
C ALA A 156 -20.06 16.20 4.95
N LYS A 157 -19.37 16.84 5.91
CA LYS A 157 -19.08 18.28 5.83
C LYS A 157 -18.01 18.55 4.77
N ALA A 158 -16.91 17.81 4.76
CA ALA A 158 -15.84 17.93 3.77
C ALA A 158 -16.37 17.70 2.32
N SER A 159 -17.26 16.75 2.13
CA SER A 159 -17.96 16.48 0.85
C SER A 159 -18.62 17.75 0.28
N LYS A 160 -19.36 18.48 1.11
CA LYS A 160 -20.03 19.73 0.71
C LYS A 160 -19.05 20.84 0.37
N GLU A 161 -17.98 20.98 1.18
CA GLU A 161 -16.95 22.01 1.00
C GLU A 161 -16.12 21.79 -0.26
N LEU A 162 -15.79 20.53 -0.56
CA LEU A 162 -15.03 20.14 -1.74
C LEU A 162 -15.91 20.05 -3.02
N GLY A 163 -17.21 19.86 -2.85
CA GLY A 163 -18.13 19.62 -3.96
C GLY A 163 -17.89 18.27 -4.66
N VAL A 164 -17.59 17.24 -3.85
CA VAL A 164 -17.42 15.85 -4.28
C VAL A 164 -18.37 14.95 -3.47
N ASP A 165 -18.69 13.77 -3.98
CA ASP A 165 -19.44 12.77 -3.23
C ASP A 165 -18.47 11.93 -2.39
N ILE A 166 -18.73 11.82 -1.08
CA ILE A 166 -17.96 10.99 -0.15
C ILE A 166 -18.93 10.03 0.53
N GLN A 167 -18.65 8.74 0.41
CA GLN A 167 -19.43 7.67 1.04
C GLN A 167 -18.54 6.83 1.94
N VAL A 168 -19.07 6.39 3.07
CA VAL A 168 -18.41 5.51 4.03
C VAL A 168 -19.17 4.20 4.12
N HIS A 169 -18.51 3.10 3.87
CA HIS A 169 -19.06 1.75 3.92
C HIS A 169 -18.36 0.97 5.02
N ALA A 170 -19.10 0.59 6.06
CA ALA A 170 -18.57 -0.32 7.06
C ALA A 170 -18.29 -1.69 6.44
N LEU A 171 -17.15 -2.28 6.79
CA LEU A 171 -16.82 -3.66 6.46
C LEU A 171 -17.39 -4.56 7.56
N GLU A 172 -18.19 -5.56 7.20
CA GLU A 172 -18.63 -6.58 8.15
C GLU A 172 -17.40 -7.40 8.56
N SER A 173 -17.13 -7.46 9.86
CA SER A 173 -16.12 -8.37 10.40
C SER A 173 -16.56 -9.79 10.08
N SER A 174 -15.98 -10.43 9.08
CA SER A 174 -16.17 -11.85 8.84
C SER A 174 -15.52 -12.60 10.00
N ILE A 175 -16.32 -13.01 10.97
CA ILE A 175 -15.90 -13.98 11.98
C ILE A 175 -15.78 -15.32 11.24
N LEU A 176 -14.55 -15.66 10.86
CA LEU A 176 -14.16 -17.01 10.45
C LEU A 176 -13.76 -17.84 11.65
#